data_1054d5713af9b52ae27e5431a99397c6
#
_entry.id   1054d5713af9b52ae27e5431a99397c6
#
_cell.length_a   1.000
_cell.length_b   1.000
_cell.length_c   1.000
_cell.angle_alpha   90.00
_cell.angle_beta   90.00
_cell.angle_gamma   90.00
#
_symmetry.space_group_name_H-M   'P 1'
#
loop_
_entity.id
_entity.type
_entity.pdbx_description
1 polymer ?
#
loop_
_entity_poly.entity_id
_entity_poly.type
_entity_poly.pdbx_seq_one_letter_code
_entity_poly.pdbx_strand_id
1 'polypeptide(L)'
;LQRTIGGARRPSLGEVRVVGQPLGRLDQRQIYAMRRRMSMLFQFGALFTDMSSFENVAFQMREHTKLEDSMIRDLVLMKLHAVGLRGAAHLMPSELSGGMARRVALARAIALDPELMMYDEPFAGLDPISLSVIGQPIRKLNDALGATSIIVTHDIQESLKIVDYIYFVADGRVIA
;
A
#
# COMPACT_ATOMS: atom_id res chain seq x y z
N LEU A 1 9.31 -4.17 -12.09
CA LEU A 1 7.93 -4.63 -12.12
C LEU A 1 6.98 -3.54 -11.60
N GLN A 2 7.04 -3.16 -10.32
CA GLN A 2 6.12 -2.20 -9.67
C GLN A 2 6.06 -0.83 -10.38
N ARG A 3 7.22 -0.28 -10.82
CA ARG A 3 7.25 0.99 -11.59
C ARG A 3 6.50 0.90 -12.91
N THR A 4 6.50 -0.26 -13.55
CA THR A 4 5.74 -0.49 -14.79
C THR A 4 4.25 -0.61 -14.48
N ILE A 5 3.86 -1.40 -13.49
CA ILE A 5 2.46 -1.54 -13.05
C ILE A 5 1.90 -0.18 -12.62
N GLY A 6 2.64 0.62 -11.84
CA GLY A 6 2.26 1.97 -11.45
C GLY A 6 2.26 3.01 -12.57
N GLY A 7 2.57 2.62 -13.82
CA GLY A 7 2.60 3.50 -14.98
C GLY A 7 3.73 4.53 -14.98
N ALA A 8 4.72 4.39 -14.08
CA ALA A 8 5.87 5.28 -14.04
C ALA A 8 6.92 4.92 -15.12
N ARG A 9 6.86 3.71 -15.65
CA ARG A 9 7.71 3.24 -16.75
C ARG A 9 6.87 2.48 -17.76
N ARG A 10 7.01 2.81 -19.04
CA ARG A 10 6.37 2.05 -20.12
C ARG A 10 7.14 0.76 -20.39
N PRO A 11 6.45 -0.36 -20.72
CA PRO A 11 7.12 -1.57 -21.17
C PRO A 11 7.86 -1.30 -22.49
N SER A 12 9.05 -1.87 -22.66
CA SER A 12 9.81 -1.75 -23.91
C SER A 12 9.21 -2.61 -25.02
N LEU A 13 8.68 -3.76 -24.65
CA LEU A 13 8.01 -4.73 -25.54
C LEU A 13 6.81 -5.34 -24.83
N GLY A 14 5.84 -5.83 -25.60
CA GLY A 14 4.66 -6.50 -25.07
C GLY A 14 3.59 -5.53 -24.55
N GLU A 15 2.58 -6.07 -23.91
CA GLU A 15 1.45 -5.33 -23.35
C GLU A 15 1.37 -5.58 -21.83
N VAL A 16 1.12 -4.53 -21.06
CA VAL A 16 0.81 -4.63 -19.63
C VAL A 16 -0.58 -4.09 -19.42
N ARG A 17 -1.44 -4.89 -18.79
CA ARG A 17 -2.79 -4.48 -18.37
C ARG A 17 -2.83 -4.37 -16.87
N VAL A 18 -3.38 -3.27 -16.37
CA VAL A 18 -3.54 -3.02 -14.94
C VAL A 18 -4.97 -2.59 -14.67
N VAL A 19 -5.63 -3.25 -13.72
CA VAL A 19 -7.05 -3.00 -13.40
C VAL A 19 -7.90 -3.01 -14.69
N GLY A 20 -7.64 -3.99 -15.57
CA GLY A 20 -8.34 -4.19 -16.86
C GLY A 20 -7.91 -3.23 -17.98
N GLN A 21 -7.04 -2.25 -17.74
CA GLN A 21 -6.68 -1.23 -18.73
C GLN A 21 -5.27 -1.47 -19.33
N PRO A 22 -5.10 -1.35 -20.66
CA PRO A 22 -3.81 -1.50 -21.33
C PRO A 22 -2.96 -0.23 -21.14
N LEU A 23 -1.93 -0.29 -20.29
CA LEU A 23 -1.07 0.85 -19.93
C LEU A 23 -0.46 1.60 -21.11
N GLY A 24 -0.08 0.88 -22.15
CA GLY A 24 0.57 1.48 -23.34
C GLY A 24 -0.32 2.44 -24.13
N ARG A 25 -1.64 2.35 -23.95
CA ARG A 25 -2.63 3.14 -24.67
C ARG A 25 -3.22 4.29 -23.84
N LEU A 26 -2.90 4.35 -22.54
CA LEU A 26 -3.46 5.37 -21.65
C LEU A 26 -2.77 6.73 -21.85
N ASP A 27 -3.56 7.78 -21.90
CA ASP A 27 -3.09 9.15 -21.78
C ASP A 27 -2.77 9.49 -20.31
N GLN A 28 -2.24 10.70 -20.09
CA GLN A 28 -1.83 11.13 -18.75
C GLN A 28 -3.01 11.19 -17.77
N ARG A 29 -4.18 11.64 -18.20
CA ARG A 29 -5.39 11.72 -17.35
C ARG A 29 -5.89 10.34 -16.97
N GLN A 30 -5.89 9.42 -17.93
CA GLN A 30 -6.28 8.03 -17.70
C GLN A 30 -5.30 7.31 -16.75
N ILE A 31 -3.99 7.58 -16.86
CA ILE A 31 -2.98 7.05 -15.91
C ILE A 31 -3.25 7.60 -14.50
N TYR A 32 -3.57 8.89 -14.36
CA TYR A 32 -3.94 9.45 -13.05
C TYR A 32 -5.21 8.81 -12.48
N ALA A 33 -6.24 8.64 -13.29
CA ALA A 33 -7.47 7.97 -12.87
C ALA A 33 -7.23 6.52 -12.45
N MET A 34 -6.39 5.78 -13.18
CA MET A 34 -5.99 4.42 -12.83
C MET A 34 -5.22 4.39 -11.50
N ARG A 35 -4.26 5.31 -11.29
CA ARG A 35 -3.48 5.37 -10.06
C ARG A 35 -4.32 5.62 -8.81
N ARG A 36 -5.44 6.30 -8.92
CA ARG A 36 -6.39 6.50 -7.80
C ARG A 36 -7.06 5.21 -7.33
N ARG A 37 -7.08 4.17 -8.19
CA ARG A 37 -7.59 2.83 -7.87
C ARG A 37 -6.49 1.89 -7.35
N MET A 38 -5.28 2.41 -7.22
CA MET A 38 -4.11 1.65 -6.82
C MET A 38 -3.43 2.33 -5.64
N SER A 39 -2.74 1.56 -4.83
CA SER A 39 -1.90 2.10 -3.78
C SER A 39 -0.58 1.35 -3.67
N MET A 40 0.41 1.98 -3.06
CA MET A 40 1.73 1.40 -2.85
C MET A 40 2.22 1.66 -1.43
N LEU A 41 2.61 0.59 -0.75
CA LEU A 41 3.34 0.66 0.50
C LEU A 41 4.83 0.51 0.22
N PHE A 42 5.59 1.59 0.47
CA PHE A 42 7.04 1.60 0.32
C PHE A 42 7.74 0.96 1.52
N GLN A 43 8.93 0.45 1.31
CA GLN A 43 9.75 -0.28 2.27
C GLN A 43 9.83 0.37 3.66
N PHE A 44 9.99 1.70 3.73
CA PHE A 44 10.08 2.46 4.98
C PHE A 44 8.82 3.26 5.32
N GLY A 45 7.70 2.94 4.68
CA GLY A 45 6.42 3.63 4.89
C GLY A 45 6.34 5.00 4.22
N ALA A 46 7.44 5.74 4.09
CA ALA A 46 7.53 7.08 3.47
C ALA A 46 6.45 8.05 3.99
N LEU A 47 6.29 8.15 5.32
CA LEU A 47 5.38 9.11 5.94
C LEU A 47 5.86 10.55 5.71
N PHE A 48 4.93 11.47 5.58
CA PHE A 48 5.22 12.90 5.64
C PHE A 48 5.63 13.24 7.06
N THR A 49 6.84 13.74 7.25
CA THR A 49 7.46 13.94 8.58
C THR A 49 6.91 15.14 9.33
N ASP A 50 6.30 16.05 8.63
CA ASP A 50 5.66 17.29 9.13
C ASP A 50 4.14 17.15 9.36
N MET A 51 3.61 15.94 9.19
CA MET A 51 2.19 15.62 9.37
C MET A 51 1.99 14.56 10.45
N SER A 52 0.96 14.71 11.28
CA SER A 52 0.56 13.68 12.24
C SER A 52 0.14 12.39 11.57
N SER A 53 -0.02 11.31 12.35
CA SER A 53 -0.57 10.03 11.85
C SER A 53 -1.94 10.22 11.20
N PHE A 54 -2.79 11.03 11.81
CA PHE A 54 -4.09 11.40 11.27
C PHE A 54 -3.97 12.06 9.90
N GLU A 55 -3.12 13.08 9.80
CA GLU A 55 -2.97 13.87 8.58
C GLU A 55 -2.30 13.10 7.45
N ASN A 56 -1.36 12.21 7.77
CA ASN A 56 -0.80 11.28 6.80
C ASN A 56 -1.88 10.44 6.12
N VAL A 57 -2.88 9.96 6.87
CA VAL A 57 -3.99 9.17 6.31
C VAL A 57 -5.02 10.07 5.63
N ALA A 58 -5.37 11.21 6.23
CA ALA A 58 -6.36 12.16 5.72
C ALA A 58 -5.95 12.79 4.39
N PHE A 59 -4.65 12.97 4.16
CA PHE A 59 -4.10 13.63 2.97
C PHE A 59 -4.66 13.07 1.67
N GLN A 60 -4.69 11.75 1.52
CA GLN A 60 -5.21 11.10 0.30
C GLN A 60 -6.71 11.38 0.10
N MET A 61 -7.49 11.41 1.18
CA MET A 61 -8.92 11.66 1.12
C MET A 61 -9.19 13.12 0.73
N ARG A 62 -8.47 14.07 1.32
CA ARG A 62 -8.61 15.51 1.00
C ARG A 62 -8.24 15.82 -0.45
N GLU A 63 -7.15 15.23 -0.94
CA GLU A 63 -6.67 15.48 -2.31
C GLU A 63 -7.55 14.83 -3.39
N HIS A 64 -8.17 13.69 -3.10
CA HIS A 64 -8.79 12.87 -4.13
C HIS A 64 -10.31 12.71 -3.98
N THR A 65 -10.92 13.25 -2.95
CA THR A 65 -12.38 13.17 -2.73
C THR A 65 -12.96 14.56 -2.44
N LYS A 66 -14.28 14.63 -2.42
CA LYS A 66 -15.04 15.82 -2.00
C LYS A 66 -15.78 15.58 -0.69
N LEU A 67 -15.24 14.70 0.15
CA LEU A 67 -15.85 14.37 1.44
C LEU A 67 -15.72 15.56 2.41
N GLU A 68 -16.74 15.73 3.23
CA GLU A 68 -16.73 16.68 4.33
C GLU A 68 -15.68 16.28 5.40
N ASP A 69 -15.08 17.25 6.07
CA ASP A 69 -14.03 17.01 7.07
C ASP A 69 -14.48 16.08 8.21
N SER A 70 -15.75 16.13 8.60
CA SER A 70 -16.35 15.22 9.58
C SER A 70 -16.30 13.77 9.10
N MET A 71 -16.63 13.50 7.83
CA MET A 71 -16.56 12.18 7.23
C MET A 71 -15.12 11.70 7.08
N ILE A 72 -14.22 12.59 6.64
CA ILE A 72 -12.78 12.28 6.56
C ILE A 72 -12.25 11.87 7.93
N ARG A 73 -12.62 12.61 8.99
CA ARG A 73 -12.23 12.28 10.36
C ARG A 73 -12.63 10.85 10.75
N ASP A 74 -13.89 10.50 10.52
CA ASP A 74 -14.41 9.19 10.90
C ASP A 74 -13.75 8.07 10.11
N LEU A 75 -13.57 8.25 8.79
CA LEU A 75 -12.88 7.31 7.92
C LEU A 75 -11.41 7.13 8.33
N VAL A 76 -10.68 8.21 8.61
CA VAL A 76 -9.29 8.13 9.08
C VAL A 76 -9.18 7.35 10.38
N LEU A 77 -10.05 7.64 11.35
CA LEU A 77 -10.06 6.91 12.63
C LEU A 77 -10.39 5.44 12.44
N MET A 78 -11.27 5.10 11.48
CA MET A 78 -11.57 3.72 11.09
C MET A 78 -10.36 3.03 10.47
N LYS A 79 -9.63 3.68 9.53
CA LYS A 79 -8.42 3.12 8.91
C LYS A 79 -7.29 2.93 9.94
N LEU A 80 -7.09 3.89 10.85
CA LEU A 80 -6.15 3.76 11.96
C LEU A 80 -6.54 2.65 12.93
N HIS A 81 -7.84 2.48 13.19
CA HIS A 81 -8.34 1.36 13.99
C HIS A 81 -8.06 0.00 13.36
N ALA A 82 -8.24 -0.12 12.05
CA ALA A 82 -7.99 -1.36 11.31
C ALA A 82 -6.52 -1.83 11.40
N VAL A 83 -5.58 -0.90 11.62
CA VAL A 83 -4.16 -1.22 11.86
C VAL A 83 -3.77 -1.17 13.36
N GLY A 84 -4.76 -1.05 14.28
CA GLY A 84 -4.55 -1.04 15.72
C GLY A 84 -3.90 0.25 16.26
N LEU A 85 -4.07 1.40 15.57
CA LEU A 85 -3.41 2.66 15.93
C LEU A 85 -4.37 3.85 16.09
N ARG A 86 -5.67 3.59 16.37
CA ARG A 86 -6.64 4.68 16.58
C ARG A 86 -6.19 5.70 17.64
N GLY A 87 -5.60 5.23 18.75
CA GLY A 87 -5.11 6.08 19.83
C GLY A 87 -3.85 6.90 19.47
N ALA A 88 -3.16 6.55 18.39
CA ALA A 88 -1.95 7.22 17.93
C ALA A 88 -2.21 8.27 16.82
N ALA A 89 -3.47 8.64 16.59
CA ALA A 89 -3.86 9.55 15.50
C ALA A 89 -3.14 10.92 15.59
N HIS A 90 -2.88 11.41 16.79
CA HIS A 90 -2.24 12.72 17.04
C HIS A 90 -0.70 12.67 17.00
N LEU A 91 -0.09 11.48 17.03
CA LEU A 91 1.36 11.35 17.09
C LEU A 91 2.02 11.71 15.75
N MET A 92 3.16 12.39 15.87
CA MET A 92 4.05 12.69 14.75
C MET A 92 4.89 11.45 14.39
N PRO A 93 5.38 11.31 13.14
CA PRO A 93 6.25 10.21 12.75
C PRO A 93 7.47 10.01 13.63
N SER A 94 8.04 11.08 14.18
CA SER A 94 9.17 11.05 15.13
C SER A 94 8.85 10.40 16.48
N GLU A 95 7.56 10.33 16.84
CA GLU A 95 7.08 9.75 18.09
C GLU A 95 6.65 8.29 17.93
N LEU A 96 6.68 7.77 16.69
CA LEU A 96 6.26 6.41 16.38
C LEU A 96 7.44 5.44 16.43
N SER A 97 7.20 4.22 16.93
CA SER A 97 8.13 3.13 16.67
C SER A 97 8.13 2.75 15.18
N GLY A 98 9.19 2.09 14.70
CA GLY A 98 9.26 1.67 13.29
C GLY A 98 8.06 0.81 12.85
N GLY A 99 7.59 -0.08 13.72
CA GLY A 99 6.40 -0.89 13.45
C GLY A 99 5.11 -0.05 13.45
N MET A 100 4.99 0.97 14.31
CA MET A 100 3.86 1.90 14.30
C MET A 100 3.86 2.74 13.01
N ALA A 101 5.01 3.30 12.62
CA ALA A 101 5.14 4.09 11.41
C ALA A 101 4.72 3.31 10.16
N ARG A 102 5.10 2.03 10.06
CA ARG A 102 4.67 1.15 8.95
C ARG A 102 3.16 0.90 8.97
N ARG A 103 2.56 0.70 10.14
CA ARG A 103 1.10 0.54 10.25
C ARG A 103 0.34 1.82 9.91
N VAL A 104 0.85 2.99 10.26
CA VAL A 104 0.29 4.28 9.79
C VAL A 104 0.40 4.39 8.27
N ALA A 105 1.54 4.02 7.69
CA ALA A 105 1.72 4.00 6.24
C ALA A 105 0.77 3.01 5.54
N LEU A 106 0.49 1.86 6.16
CA LEU A 106 -0.51 0.91 5.69
C LEU A 106 -1.93 1.52 5.76
N ALA A 107 -2.29 2.19 6.85
CA ALA A 107 -3.57 2.90 6.96
C ALA A 107 -3.73 3.98 5.88
N ARG A 108 -2.65 4.73 5.58
CA ARG A 108 -2.63 5.70 4.48
C ARG A 108 -2.78 5.01 3.12
N ALA A 109 -2.13 3.88 2.91
CA ALA A 109 -2.20 3.15 1.64
C ALA A 109 -3.62 2.64 1.34
N ILE A 110 -4.40 2.29 2.37
CA ILE A 110 -5.79 1.83 2.21
C ILE A 110 -6.82 2.97 2.35
N ALA A 111 -6.39 4.23 2.40
CA ALA A 111 -7.27 5.37 2.67
C ALA A 111 -8.40 5.52 1.64
N LEU A 112 -8.14 5.19 0.37
CA LEU A 112 -9.08 5.31 -0.75
C LEU A 112 -9.69 3.96 -1.18
N ASP A 113 -9.59 2.90 -0.38
CA ASP A 113 -10.07 1.56 -0.69
C ASP A 113 -9.61 1.08 -2.09
N PRO A 114 -8.29 0.95 -2.31
CA PRO A 114 -7.74 0.63 -3.62
C PRO A 114 -8.11 -0.78 -4.07
N GLU A 115 -8.29 -0.96 -5.38
CA GLU A 115 -8.53 -2.27 -6.01
C GLU A 115 -7.23 -3.07 -6.17
N LEU A 116 -6.09 -2.37 -6.24
CA LEU A 116 -4.76 -2.97 -6.34
C LEU A 116 -3.83 -2.38 -5.30
N MET A 117 -3.28 -3.23 -4.46
CA MET A 117 -2.24 -2.89 -3.49
C MET A 117 -0.89 -3.42 -3.96
N MET A 118 0.14 -2.58 -3.88
CA MET A 118 1.53 -3.00 -4.13
C MET A 118 2.34 -2.80 -2.85
N TYR A 119 3.11 -3.80 -2.48
CA TYR A 119 3.98 -3.79 -1.32
C TYR A 119 5.43 -3.97 -1.78
N ASP A 120 6.29 -3.04 -1.39
CA ASP A 120 7.72 -3.08 -1.70
C ASP A 120 8.49 -3.39 -0.42
N GLU A 121 8.97 -4.64 -0.32
CA GLU A 121 9.70 -5.17 0.83
C GLU A 121 9.02 -4.87 2.19
N PRO A 122 7.75 -5.25 2.39
CA PRO A 122 7.00 -4.86 3.58
C PRO A 122 7.57 -5.46 4.88
N PHE A 123 8.36 -6.52 4.77
CA PHE A 123 8.95 -7.25 5.89
C PHE A 123 10.40 -6.83 6.20
N ALA A 124 11.06 -6.11 5.30
CA ALA A 124 12.48 -5.80 5.42
C ALA A 124 12.83 -5.01 6.70
N GLY A 125 13.85 -5.49 7.43
CA GLY A 125 14.37 -4.83 8.62
C GLY A 125 13.44 -4.82 9.82
N LEU A 126 12.46 -5.74 9.87
CA LEU A 126 11.62 -5.95 11.04
C LEU A 126 12.20 -7.08 11.92
N ASP A 127 12.05 -6.91 13.23
CA ASP A 127 12.27 -7.99 14.17
C ASP A 127 11.13 -9.03 14.09
N PRO A 128 11.34 -10.28 14.57
CA PRO A 128 10.36 -11.37 14.45
C PRO A 128 8.96 -11.05 15.02
N ILE A 129 8.90 -10.23 16.09
CA ILE A 129 7.62 -9.83 16.69
C ILE A 129 6.90 -8.86 15.76
N SER A 130 7.62 -7.86 15.24
CA SER A 130 7.09 -6.88 14.31
C SER A 130 6.66 -7.50 12.98
N LEU A 131 7.32 -8.55 12.50
CA LEU A 131 6.93 -9.33 11.32
C LEU A 131 5.51 -9.89 11.44
N SER A 132 5.21 -10.55 12.55
CA SER A 132 3.87 -11.11 12.80
C SER A 132 2.79 -10.03 12.90
N VAL A 133 3.15 -8.86 13.38
CA VAL A 133 2.26 -7.70 13.53
C VAL A 133 1.97 -7.00 12.19
N ILE A 134 2.79 -7.18 11.15
CA ILE A 134 2.57 -6.58 9.82
C ILE A 134 1.89 -7.56 8.85
N GLY A 135 2.29 -8.82 8.82
CA GLY A 135 1.75 -9.80 7.87
C GLY A 135 0.25 -10.07 8.05
N GLN A 136 -0.18 -10.28 9.29
CA GLN A 136 -1.59 -10.52 9.59
C GLN A 136 -2.53 -9.35 9.17
N PRO A 137 -2.22 -8.07 9.49
CA PRO A 137 -2.99 -6.94 8.96
C PRO A 137 -3.04 -6.87 7.44
N ILE A 138 -1.94 -7.14 6.73
CA ILE A 138 -1.93 -7.15 5.25
C ILE A 138 -2.97 -8.14 4.73
N ARG A 139 -2.97 -9.39 5.21
CA ARG A 139 -3.94 -10.41 4.77
C ARG A 139 -5.37 -10.01 5.12
N LYS A 140 -5.62 -9.63 6.37
CA LYS A 140 -6.97 -9.22 6.83
C LYS A 140 -7.51 -8.04 6.04
N LEU A 141 -6.67 -7.04 5.76
CA LEU A 141 -7.08 -5.87 4.98
C LEU A 141 -7.35 -6.24 3.52
N ASN A 142 -6.52 -7.10 2.94
CA ASN A 142 -6.75 -7.62 1.60
C ASN A 142 -8.11 -8.30 1.48
N ASP A 143 -8.42 -9.20 2.42
CA ASP A 143 -9.69 -9.94 2.45
C ASP A 143 -10.87 -8.98 2.67
N ALA A 144 -10.73 -8.01 3.57
CA ALA A 144 -11.79 -7.03 3.87
C ALA A 144 -12.06 -6.05 2.71
N LEU A 145 -11.04 -5.67 1.95
CA LEU A 145 -11.15 -4.76 0.81
C LEU A 145 -11.54 -5.51 -0.49
N GLY A 146 -11.34 -6.82 -0.56
CA GLY A 146 -11.45 -7.57 -1.80
C GLY A 146 -10.42 -7.11 -2.85
N ALA A 147 -9.30 -6.54 -2.41
CA ALA A 147 -8.28 -6.00 -3.27
C ALA A 147 -7.35 -7.10 -3.83
N THR A 148 -6.80 -6.88 -5.00
CA THR A 148 -5.65 -7.66 -5.48
C THR A 148 -4.36 -7.11 -4.87
N SER A 149 -3.50 -7.97 -4.32
CA SER A 149 -2.24 -7.56 -3.70
C SER A 149 -1.04 -8.14 -4.42
N ILE A 150 -0.03 -7.31 -4.67
CA ILE A 150 1.27 -7.72 -5.21
C ILE A 150 2.34 -7.39 -4.19
N ILE A 151 3.03 -8.40 -3.68
CA ILE A 151 4.13 -8.25 -2.73
C ILE A 151 5.44 -8.56 -3.48
N VAL A 152 6.37 -7.63 -3.45
CA VAL A 152 7.75 -7.85 -3.91
C VAL A 152 8.62 -7.94 -2.67
N THR A 153 9.26 -9.09 -2.47
CA THR A 153 10.10 -9.33 -1.30
C THR A 153 11.08 -10.48 -1.56
N HIS A 154 12.13 -10.51 -0.78
CA HIS A 154 13.06 -11.65 -0.68
C HIS A 154 12.77 -12.55 0.52
N ASP A 155 11.82 -12.18 1.39
CA ASP A 155 11.41 -12.97 2.55
C ASP A 155 10.32 -13.98 2.15
N ILE A 156 10.76 -15.17 1.78
CA ILE A 156 9.87 -16.26 1.33
C ILE A 156 9.01 -16.78 2.50
N GLN A 157 9.60 -16.92 3.69
CA GLN A 157 8.91 -17.54 4.83
C GLN A 157 7.70 -16.74 5.30
N GLU A 158 7.84 -15.41 5.39
CA GLU A 158 6.72 -14.55 5.78
C GLU A 158 5.69 -14.42 4.65
N SER A 159 6.14 -14.42 3.38
CA SER A 159 5.24 -14.37 2.24
C SER A 159 4.34 -15.59 2.16
N LEU A 160 4.86 -16.81 2.36
CA LEU A 160 4.08 -18.05 2.32
C LEU A 160 2.89 -18.08 3.28
N LYS A 161 2.92 -17.26 4.34
CA LYS A 161 1.84 -17.20 5.33
C LYS A 161 0.62 -16.40 4.86
N ILE A 162 0.79 -15.54 3.84
CA ILE A 162 -0.22 -14.53 3.49
C ILE A 162 -0.58 -14.45 2.00
N VAL A 163 0.20 -15.09 1.11
CA VAL A 163 -0.05 -15.05 -0.33
C VAL A 163 -0.74 -16.32 -0.83
N ASP A 164 -1.50 -16.18 -1.91
CA ASP A 164 -2.16 -17.30 -2.59
C ASP A 164 -1.27 -17.88 -3.72
N TYR A 165 -0.40 -17.03 -4.32
CA TYR A 165 0.49 -17.41 -5.42
C TYR A 165 1.87 -16.79 -5.23
N ILE A 166 2.91 -17.50 -5.67
CA ILE A 166 4.29 -17.02 -5.68
C ILE A 166 4.86 -17.16 -7.09
N TYR A 167 5.55 -16.12 -7.54
CA TYR A 167 6.32 -16.12 -8.78
C TYR A 167 7.78 -15.88 -8.46
N PHE A 168 8.65 -16.81 -8.82
CA PHE A 168 10.08 -16.63 -8.72
C PHE A 168 10.60 -15.92 -9.97
N VAL A 169 11.33 -14.84 -9.77
CA VAL A 169 11.90 -14.02 -10.85
C VAL A 169 13.42 -14.05 -10.75
N ALA A 170 14.10 -14.53 -11.79
CA ALA A 170 15.55 -14.47 -11.93
C ALA A 170 15.91 -14.06 -13.36
N ASP A 171 16.97 -13.28 -13.51
CA ASP A 171 17.49 -12.79 -14.80
C ASP A 171 16.40 -12.13 -15.68
N GLY A 172 15.47 -11.43 -15.03
CA GLY A 172 14.36 -10.74 -15.71
C GLY A 172 13.26 -11.66 -16.25
N ARG A 173 13.24 -12.92 -15.85
CA ARG A 173 12.25 -13.92 -16.27
C ARG A 173 11.54 -14.55 -15.07
N VAL A 174 10.29 -14.92 -15.25
CA VAL A 174 9.59 -15.80 -14.31
C VAL A 174 10.10 -17.23 -14.57
N ILE A 175 10.58 -17.89 -13.52
CA ILE A 175 11.16 -19.23 -13.57
C ILE A 175 10.28 -20.29 -12.91
N ALA A 176 9.38 -19.90 -12.01
CA ALA A 176 8.37 -20.75 -11.38
C ALA A 176 7.22 -19.87 -10.85
#